data_4566fa5ba012b3504c2cabc0e5aa7583
#
_entry.id   4566fa5ba012b3504c2cabc0e5aa7583
#
_cell.length_a   1.000
_cell.length_b   1.000
_cell.length_c   1.000
_cell.angle_alpha   90.00
_cell.angle_beta   90.00
_cell.angle_gamma   90.00
#
_symmetry.space_group_name_H-M   'P 1'
#
loop_
_entity.id
_entity.type
_entity.pdbx_description
1 polymer ?
#
loop_
_entity_poly.entity_id
_entity_poly.type
_entity_poly.pdbx_seq_one_letter_code
_entity_poly.pdbx_strand_id
1 'polypeptide(L)'
;MRIFLILLILFKYSSLLISQNKVALINANVIDGINPLKKNMTILIDEGKIQSIDKNLKPSKDYETLNMKGLFILPGFIDAHTHVRTIDGAKRALESGVTTARSANTPYYQDVSLRQMVKSGNLIGPDIIAAGVFVTPNLNETILADTALGDLVNGVNNEKSLRKLVRINAKRGVDIIKTRGTERAGLPYTDPRKQTYTRQQLEIIVDEAAKYNLKVMAHAHGDEGGYAAVQAGVISIEHGTYLTNRTLQLMKKKKVYLVPTYTTVVDLKEPGGDYDNPILFIRGQHMLPALERVVKSAYRMGIKIATGADTAYGPNSTSRVGMEITNFVKLGMTPYDAIQSATIIGAELLGIDKITGTLSIGKEADIIAVTNNPLTDIQNIQDVVFVMNNGRIGLKRIPFEIK
;
A
#
# COMPACT_ATOMS: atom_id res chain seq x y z
N MET A 1 -4.74 -28.53 -61.13
CA MET A 1 -5.38 -28.76 -59.84
C MET A 1 -4.26 -28.77 -58.82
N ARG A 2 -3.97 -27.63 -58.18
CA ARG A 2 -2.90 -27.48 -57.19
C ARG A 2 -3.54 -27.49 -55.82
N ILE A 3 -3.23 -28.53 -55.03
CA ILE A 3 -3.68 -28.70 -53.66
C ILE A 3 -2.78 -27.83 -52.76
N PHE A 4 -3.34 -26.79 -52.12
CA PHE A 4 -2.66 -26.02 -51.11
C PHE A 4 -2.80 -26.77 -49.77
N LEU A 5 -1.68 -27.27 -49.27
CA LEU A 5 -1.57 -27.84 -47.94
C LEU A 5 -1.37 -26.70 -46.95
N ILE A 6 -2.41 -26.37 -46.17
CA ILE A 6 -2.30 -25.40 -45.06
C ILE A 6 -1.76 -26.14 -43.84
N LEU A 7 -0.47 -25.90 -43.51
CA LEU A 7 0.13 -26.35 -42.27
C LEU A 7 -0.36 -25.42 -41.13
N LEU A 8 -1.29 -25.89 -40.32
CA LEU A 8 -1.66 -25.22 -39.07
C LEU A 8 -0.54 -25.46 -38.03
N ILE A 9 0.34 -24.49 -37.85
CA ILE A 9 1.31 -24.48 -36.77
C ILE A 9 0.57 -24.01 -35.50
N LEU A 10 0.15 -24.95 -34.68
CA LEU A 10 -0.32 -24.72 -33.32
C LEU A 10 0.90 -24.31 -32.49
N PHE A 11 1.12 -23.01 -32.32
CA PHE A 11 1.97 -22.48 -31.28
C PHE A 11 1.30 -22.79 -29.94
N LYS A 12 1.66 -23.88 -29.30
CA LYS A 12 1.45 -24.07 -27.88
C LYS A 12 2.28 -23.00 -27.18
N TYR A 13 1.63 -21.91 -26.74
CA TYR A 13 2.17 -21.07 -25.68
C TYR A 13 2.26 -21.93 -24.42
N SER A 14 3.37 -22.63 -24.23
CA SER A 14 3.77 -23.10 -22.93
C SER A 14 4.13 -21.84 -22.12
N SER A 15 3.16 -21.30 -21.38
CA SER A 15 3.48 -20.50 -20.20
C SER A 15 4.47 -21.35 -19.40
N LEU A 16 5.71 -20.91 -19.33
CA LEU A 16 6.66 -21.40 -18.33
C LEU A 16 6.03 -21.06 -16.98
N LEU A 17 5.20 -21.96 -16.48
CA LEU A 17 4.86 -22.03 -15.07
C LEU A 17 6.20 -22.23 -14.38
N ILE A 18 6.79 -21.15 -13.86
CA ILE A 18 7.89 -21.27 -12.90
C ILE A 18 7.26 -22.06 -11.76
N SER A 19 7.58 -23.35 -11.71
CA SER A 19 7.17 -24.23 -10.59
C SER A 19 7.63 -23.55 -9.31
N GLN A 20 6.71 -23.01 -8.55
CA GLN A 20 7.03 -22.47 -7.24
C GLN A 20 7.32 -23.70 -6.36
N ASN A 21 8.50 -23.72 -5.75
CA ASN A 21 8.87 -24.80 -4.85
C ASN A 21 7.88 -24.86 -3.69
N LYS A 22 7.53 -26.09 -3.30
CA LYS A 22 6.79 -26.30 -2.05
C LYS A 22 7.68 -25.93 -0.88
N VAL A 23 7.19 -25.07 0.00
CA VAL A 23 7.93 -24.58 1.17
C VAL A 23 7.19 -24.90 2.44
N ALA A 24 7.91 -25.38 3.44
CA ALA A 24 7.40 -25.59 4.78
C ALA A 24 8.16 -24.69 5.76
N LEU A 25 7.45 -23.77 6.42
CA LEU A 25 7.99 -22.96 7.50
C LEU A 25 7.68 -23.69 8.82
N ILE A 26 8.68 -24.21 9.52
CA ILE A 26 8.51 -24.98 10.76
C ILE A 26 9.00 -24.21 11.99
N ASN A 27 8.50 -24.57 13.19
CA ASN A 27 8.87 -23.94 14.47
C ASN A 27 8.61 -22.43 14.49
N ALA A 28 7.47 -22.00 13.96
CA ALA A 28 7.07 -20.61 13.87
C ALA A 28 6.10 -20.18 14.96
N ASN A 29 6.20 -18.95 15.47
CA ASN A 29 5.17 -18.31 16.27
C ASN A 29 4.31 -17.45 15.34
N VAL A 30 3.02 -17.80 15.18
CA VAL A 30 2.15 -17.22 14.15
C VAL A 30 1.20 -16.20 14.75
N ILE A 31 1.26 -14.97 14.24
CA ILE A 31 0.29 -13.89 14.43
C ILE A 31 -0.46 -13.75 13.10
N ASP A 32 -1.59 -14.44 12.97
CA ASP A 32 -2.26 -14.61 11.67
C ASP A 32 -3.11 -13.40 11.23
N GLY A 33 -3.17 -12.36 12.04
CA GLY A 33 -3.94 -11.13 11.78
C GLY A 33 -5.40 -11.18 12.26
N ILE A 34 -5.90 -12.34 12.72
CA ILE A 34 -7.30 -12.52 13.16
C ILE A 34 -7.37 -13.12 14.57
N ASN A 35 -6.54 -14.12 14.86
CA ASN A 35 -6.60 -14.92 16.08
C ASN A 35 -5.45 -14.57 17.04
N PRO A 36 -5.54 -14.97 18.32
CA PRO A 36 -4.43 -14.89 19.25
C PRO A 36 -3.17 -15.63 18.74
N LEU A 37 -2.01 -15.20 19.22
CA LEU A 37 -0.71 -15.82 18.92
C LEU A 37 -0.73 -17.34 19.10
N LYS A 38 -0.32 -18.07 18.05
CA LYS A 38 -0.13 -19.52 18.05
C LYS A 38 1.35 -19.86 18.02
N LYS A 39 1.83 -20.70 18.94
CA LYS A 39 3.25 -21.05 19.06
C LYS A 39 3.58 -22.41 18.43
N ASN A 40 4.83 -22.52 17.93
CA ASN A 40 5.38 -23.76 17.36
C ASN A 40 4.54 -24.33 16.22
N MET A 41 4.12 -23.48 15.30
CA MET A 41 3.32 -23.85 14.15
C MET A 41 4.21 -24.25 12.96
N THR A 42 3.63 -25.08 12.09
CA THR A 42 4.15 -25.36 10.75
C THR A 42 3.18 -24.76 9.72
N ILE A 43 3.72 -24.07 8.72
CA ILE A 43 2.95 -23.51 7.59
C ILE A 43 3.42 -24.23 6.34
N LEU A 44 2.51 -24.89 5.62
CA LEU A 44 2.77 -25.51 4.32
C LEU A 44 2.32 -24.57 3.21
N ILE A 45 3.21 -24.34 2.24
CA ILE A 45 3.01 -23.44 1.11
C ILE A 45 3.25 -24.22 -0.17
N ASP A 46 2.29 -24.16 -1.09
CA ASP A 46 2.37 -24.77 -2.41
C ASP A 46 1.70 -23.84 -3.43
N GLU A 47 2.26 -23.75 -4.63
CA GLU A 47 1.76 -22.86 -5.70
C GLU A 47 1.55 -21.40 -5.23
N GLY A 48 2.42 -20.93 -4.33
CA GLY A 48 2.37 -19.58 -3.78
C GLY A 48 1.28 -19.33 -2.74
N LYS A 49 0.53 -20.37 -2.34
CA LYS A 49 -0.59 -20.25 -1.40
C LYS A 49 -0.36 -21.05 -0.13
N ILE A 50 -0.94 -20.56 0.95
CA ILE A 50 -0.97 -21.27 2.23
C ILE A 50 -1.92 -22.46 2.10
N GLN A 51 -1.38 -23.67 2.21
CA GLN A 51 -2.15 -24.91 2.13
C GLN A 51 -2.63 -25.40 3.50
N SER A 52 -1.80 -25.20 4.52
CA SER A 52 -2.12 -25.66 5.87
C SER A 52 -1.31 -24.89 6.92
N ILE A 53 -1.89 -24.72 8.11
CA ILE A 53 -1.23 -24.15 9.29
C ILE A 53 -1.65 -24.98 10.51
N ASP A 54 -0.74 -25.79 11.04
CA ASP A 54 -1.01 -26.57 12.25
C ASP A 54 0.30 -26.91 12.98
N LYS A 55 0.19 -27.20 14.28
CA LYS A 55 1.34 -27.55 15.14
C LYS A 55 1.94 -28.91 14.82
N ASN A 56 1.13 -29.87 14.39
CA ASN A 56 1.51 -31.28 14.24
C ASN A 56 1.80 -31.69 12.79
N LEU A 57 1.85 -30.71 11.86
CA LEU A 57 2.15 -30.99 10.46
C LEU A 57 3.60 -31.45 10.31
N LYS A 58 3.75 -32.55 9.56
CA LYS A 58 5.04 -33.08 9.13
C LYS A 58 5.16 -32.87 7.62
N PRO A 59 6.04 -31.95 7.15
CA PRO A 59 6.25 -31.77 5.72
C PRO A 59 6.70 -33.05 5.06
N SER A 60 6.16 -33.38 3.89
CA SER A 60 6.66 -34.47 3.05
C SER A 60 8.02 -34.08 2.42
N LYS A 61 8.74 -35.07 1.88
CA LYS A 61 10.10 -34.85 1.37
C LYS A 61 10.21 -33.90 0.16
N ASP A 62 9.11 -33.61 -0.49
CA ASP A 62 9.02 -32.68 -1.62
C ASP A 62 8.91 -31.20 -1.18
N TYR A 63 8.79 -30.93 0.14
CA TYR A 63 8.85 -29.58 0.67
C TYR A 63 10.28 -29.15 1.03
N GLU A 64 10.71 -27.99 0.53
CA GLU A 64 11.86 -27.29 1.09
C GLU A 64 11.51 -26.82 2.50
N THR A 65 12.21 -27.34 3.50
CA THR A 65 11.89 -27.03 4.91
C THR A 65 12.79 -25.93 5.44
N LEU A 66 12.18 -24.84 5.89
CA LEU A 66 12.85 -23.72 6.55
C LEU A 66 12.47 -23.70 8.04
N ASN A 67 13.48 -23.89 8.89
CA ASN A 67 13.28 -23.77 10.34
C ASN A 67 13.29 -22.31 10.75
N MET A 68 12.16 -21.83 11.24
CA MET A 68 11.98 -20.45 11.67
C MET A 68 12.50 -20.17 13.09
N LYS A 69 13.02 -21.20 13.79
CA LYS A 69 13.70 -21.05 15.10
C LYS A 69 12.94 -20.23 16.14
N GLY A 70 11.61 -20.25 16.11
CA GLY A 70 10.76 -19.47 17.02
C GLY A 70 10.54 -18.02 16.62
N LEU A 71 10.94 -17.61 15.42
CA LEU A 71 10.60 -16.29 14.85
C LEU A 71 9.08 -16.06 14.84
N PHE A 72 8.68 -14.80 14.89
CA PHE A 72 7.29 -14.40 14.82
C PHE A 72 6.89 -14.13 13.37
N ILE A 73 5.97 -14.92 12.87
CA ILE A 73 5.45 -14.88 11.50
C ILE A 73 4.16 -14.07 11.49
N LEU A 74 4.09 -13.10 10.57
CA LEU A 74 2.93 -12.24 10.36
C LEU A 74 2.56 -12.23 8.87
N PRO A 75 1.31 -11.78 8.52
CA PRO A 75 1.02 -11.43 7.14
C PRO A 75 1.97 -10.33 6.67
N GLY A 76 2.32 -10.35 5.39
CA GLY A 76 3.07 -9.26 4.77
C GLY A 76 2.36 -7.91 4.93
N PHE A 77 3.14 -6.84 5.05
CA PHE A 77 2.59 -5.51 5.20
C PHE A 77 1.98 -4.99 3.92
N ILE A 78 0.89 -4.25 4.08
CA ILE A 78 0.23 -3.49 3.02
C ILE A 78 0.49 -2.01 3.25
N ASP A 79 1.25 -1.40 2.35
CA ASP A 79 1.46 0.04 2.31
C ASP A 79 0.41 0.69 1.40
N ALA A 80 -0.61 1.29 2.01
CA ALA A 80 -1.73 1.86 1.26
C ALA A 80 -1.45 3.27 0.69
N HIS A 81 -0.23 3.79 0.84
CA HIS A 81 0.16 5.10 0.29
C HIS A 81 1.65 5.17 0.02
N THR A 82 2.07 4.87 -1.21
CA THR A 82 3.48 4.93 -1.64
C THR A 82 3.66 5.77 -2.90
N HIS A 83 4.92 6.13 -3.15
CA HIS A 83 5.38 6.74 -4.40
C HIS A 83 6.49 5.90 -5.06
N VAL A 84 6.43 4.57 -4.90
CA VAL A 84 7.40 3.63 -5.50
C VAL A 84 7.36 3.75 -7.02
N ARG A 85 8.51 4.10 -7.61
CA ARG A 85 8.64 4.37 -9.05
C ARG A 85 9.90 3.77 -9.69
N THR A 86 10.72 3.07 -8.90
CA THR A 86 11.95 2.42 -9.35
C THR A 86 12.00 0.97 -8.91
N ILE A 87 12.76 0.15 -9.63
CA ILE A 87 13.01 -1.25 -9.27
C ILE A 87 13.65 -1.35 -7.88
N ASP A 88 14.64 -0.50 -7.58
CA ASP A 88 15.31 -0.52 -6.29
C ASP A 88 14.41 -0.03 -5.14
N GLY A 89 13.51 0.93 -5.42
CA GLY A 89 12.48 1.32 -4.47
C GLY A 89 11.52 0.16 -4.16
N ALA A 90 11.08 -0.57 -5.18
CA ALA A 90 10.23 -1.74 -5.00
C ALA A 90 10.93 -2.85 -4.19
N LYS A 91 12.21 -3.13 -4.46
CA LYS A 91 13.00 -4.08 -3.68
C LYS A 91 13.11 -3.66 -2.21
N ARG A 92 13.47 -2.38 -1.95
CA ARG A 92 13.56 -1.87 -0.56
C ARG A 92 12.21 -1.89 0.17
N ALA A 93 11.11 -1.62 -0.53
CA ALA A 93 9.76 -1.79 0.04
C ALA A 93 9.54 -3.24 0.47
N LEU A 94 9.81 -4.21 -0.43
CA LEU A 94 9.69 -5.63 -0.11
C LEU A 94 10.59 -6.04 1.08
N GLU A 95 11.86 -5.65 1.06
CA GLU A 95 12.82 -5.94 2.13
C GLU A 95 12.42 -5.36 3.50
N SER A 96 11.60 -4.30 3.51
CA SER A 96 11.03 -3.73 4.73
C SER A 96 9.75 -4.46 5.22
N GLY A 97 9.34 -5.52 4.52
CA GLY A 97 8.16 -6.32 4.85
C GLY A 97 6.90 -5.99 4.06
N VAL A 98 6.95 -5.04 3.12
CA VAL A 98 5.79 -4.67 2.30
C VAL A 98 5.61 -5.67 1.16
N THR A 99 4.55 -6.47 1.20
CA THR A 99 4.18 -7.42 0.15
C THR A 99 3.15 -6.85 -0.82
N THR A 100 2.38 -5.83 -0.41
CA THR A 100 1.48 -5.10 -1.29
C THR A 100 1.64 -3.60 -1.08
N ALA A 101 1.75 -2.83 -2.18
CA ALA A 101 1.90 -1.39 -2.17
C ALA A 101 0.87 -0.72 -3.09
N ARG A 102 0.07 0.21 -2.54
CA ARG A 102 -0.81 1.06 -3.34
C ARG A 102 -0.07 2.35 -3.70
N SER A 103 0.15 2.56 -4.99
CA SER A 103 0.70 3.81 -5.50
C SER A 103 -0.26 4.98 -5.22
N ALA A 104 0.30 6.09 -4.72
CA ALA A 104 -0.44 7.34 -4.55
C ALA A 104 -0.28 8.28 -5.75
N ASN A 105 0.53 7.98 -6.66
CA ASN A 105 0.75 8.40 -8.04
C ASN A 105 2.20 8.19 -8.47
N THR A 106 2.42 8.12 -9.78
CA THR A 106 3.73 8.30 -10.40
C THR A 106 3.60 9.24 -11.61
N PRO A 107 4.62 10.04 -11.94
CA PRO A 107 4.50 11.01 -13.02
C PRO A 107 4.41 10.39 -14.42
N TYR A 108 4.93 9.17 -14.64
CA TYR A 108 5.08 8.56 -15.97
C TYR A 108 4.60 7.10 -16.02
N TYR A 109 3.58 6.73 -15.25
CA TYR A 109 3.03 5.37 -15.16
C TYR A 109 4.06 4.29 -14.77
N GLN A 110 5.13 4.66 -14.03
CA GLN A 110 6.13 3.69 -13.57
C GLN A 110 5.52 2.60 -12.66
N ASP A 111 4.50 2.95 -11.89
CA ASP A 111 3.76 2.01 -11.04
C ASP A 111 3.05 0.92 -11.88
N VAL A 112 2.46 1.29 -13.02
CA VAL A 112 1.87 0.33 -13.96
C VAL A 112 2.95 -0.61 -14.52
N SER A 113 4.11 -0.06 -14.87
CA SER A 113 5.25 -0.85 -15.38
C SER A 113 5.81 -1.79 -14.33
N LEU A 114 6.03 -1.31 -13.10
CA LEU A 114 6.51 -2.13 -11.97
C LEU A 114 5.53 -3.26 -11.67
N ARG A 115 4.22 -2.98 -11.65
CA ARG A 115 3.20 -4.01 -11.49
C ARG A 115 3.34 -5.12 -12.52
N GLN A 116 3.55 -4.77 -13.80
CA GLN A 116 3.72 -5.77 -14.87
C GLN A 116 5.00 -6.60 -14.66
N MET A 117 6.09 -5.98 -14.24
CA MET A 117 7.35 -6.68 -13.95
C MET A 117 7.19 -7.70 -12.80
N VAL A 118 6.48 -7.32 -11.74
CA VAL A 118 6.21 -8.23 -10.61
C VAL A 118 5.29 -9.37 -11.06
N LYS A 119 4.17 -9.06 -11.74
CA LYS A 119 3.22 -10.07 -12.24
C LYS A 119 3.86 -11.07 -13.22
N SER A 120 4.77 -10.61 -14.07
CA SER A 120 5.49 -11.49 -15.02
C SER A 120 6.64 -12.27 -14.37
N GLY A 121 6.95 -12.04 -13.10
CA GLY A 121 8.07 -12.67 -12.39
C GLY A 121 9.45 -12.09 -12.72
N ASN A 122 9.52 -11.04 -13.53
CA ASN A 122 10.77 -10.36 -13.88
C ASN A 122 11.33 -9.49 -12.74
N LEU A 123 10.53 -9.22 -11.73
CA LEU A 123 10.92 -8.52 -10.52
C LEU A 123 10.33 -9.23 -9.30
N ILE A 124 11.18 -9.56 -8.33
CA ILE A 124 10.73 -9.90 -6.98
C ILE A 124 10.54 -8.57 -6.24
N GLY A 125 9.29 -8.20 -5.99
CA GLY A 125 8.87 -6.93 -5.39
C GLY A 125 7.47 -7.08 -4.79
N PRO A 126 6.93 -6.04 -4.14
CA PRO A 126 5.56 -6.06 -3.66
C PRO A 126 4.58 -6.05 -4.84
N ASP A 127 3.39 -6.62 -4.65
CA ASP A 127 2.29 -6.40 -5.57
C ASP A 127 1.92 -4.92 -5.60
N ILE A 128 1.77 -4.36 -6.78
CA ILE A 128 1.50 -2.92 -6.95
C ILE A 128 0.05 -2.71 -7.37
N ILE A 129 -0.67 -1.89 -6.60
CA ILE A 129 -1.96 -1.30 -6.98
C ILE A 129 -1.64 0.06 -7.60
N ALA A 130 -1.71 0.16 -8.92
CA ALA A 130 -1.23 1.33 -9.67
C ALA A 130 -2.28 2.45 -9.73
N ALA A 131 -1.88 3.70 -9.48
CA ALA A 131 -2.72 4.89 -9.60
C ALA A 131 -2.42 5.74 -10.83
N GLY A 132 -1.23 5.60 -11.43
CA GLY A 132 -0.81 6.38 -12.58
C GLY A 132 -0.70 7.86 -12.30
N VAL A 133 -1.17 8.68 -13.23
CA VAL A 133 -1.08 10.14 -13.15
C VAL A 133 -2.12 10.73 -12.19
N PHE A 134 -1.65 11.61 -11.29
CA PHE A 134 -2.46 12.30 -10.30
C PHE A 134 -3.52 13.21 -10.96
N VAL A 135 -4.80 13.03 -10.63
CA VAL A 135 -5.85 13.96 -11.03
C VAL A 135 -5.77 15.21 -10.17
N THR A 136 -5.12 16.22 -10.69
CA THR A 136 -4.75 17.47 -10.03
C THR A 136 -4.90 18.64 -11.01
N PRO A 137 -5.14 19.90 -10.54
CA PRO A 137 -5.39 21.04 -11.44
C PRO A 137 -4.28 21.27 -12.46
N ASN A 138 -3.02 21.09 -12.08
CA ASN A 138 -1.87 21.30 -12.95
C ASN A 138 -1.05 20.04 -13.02
N LEU A 139 -0.81 19.52 -14.23
CA LEU A 139 0.00 18.34 -14.47
C LEU A 139 1.50 18.67 -14.54
N ASN A 140 1.87 19.92 -14.77
CA ASN A 140 3.26 20.35 -14.96
C ASN A 140 3.95 19.48 -16.02
N GLU A 141 5.19 19.07 -15.78
CA GLU A 141 5.97 18.19 -16.65
C GLU A 141 5.34 16.79 -16.86
N THR A 142 4.45 16.34 -15.97
CA THR A 142 3.74 15.05 -16.12
C THR A 142 2.94 14.99 -17.43
N ILE A 143 2.61 16.12 -18.04
CA ILE A 143 1.95 16.17 -19.35
C ILE A 143 2.77 15.47 -20.45
N LEU A 144 4.08 15.35 -20.26
CA LEU A 144 5.00 14.67 -21.18
C LEU A 144 4.96 13.14 -21.06
N ALA A 145 4.26 12.61 -20.04
CA ALA A 145 4.17 11.17 -19.81
C ALA A 145 3.40 10.43 -20.90
N ASP A 146 2.48 11.13 -21.57
CA ASP A 146 1.59 10.56 -22.56
C ASP A 146 1.12 11.64 -23.52
N THR A 147 1.18 11.39 -24.83
CA THR A 147 0.68 12.32 -25.85
C THR A 147 -0.80 12.66 -25.68
N ALA A 148 -1.60 11.73 -25.12
CA ALA A 148 -3.02 11.96 -24.81
C ALA A 148 -3.26 13.03 -23.72
N LEU A 149 -2.24 13.36 -22.90
CA LEU A 149 -2.28 14.40 -21.91
C LEU A 149 -2.10 15.81 -22.49
N GLY A 150 -1.60 15.93 -23.74
CA GLY A 150 -1.28 17.23 -24.37
C GLY A 150 -2.40 18.24 -24.33
N ASP A 151 -3.64 17.82 -24.54
CA ASP A 151 -4.81 18.71 -24.48
C ASP A 151 -5.16 19.21 -23.05
N LEU A 152 -4.47 18.70 -22.01
CA LEU A 152 -4.66 19.09 -20.63
C LEU A 152 -3.67 20.16 -20.16
N VAL A 153 -2.87 20.71 -21.08
CA VAL A 153 -1.86 21.76 -20.80
C VAL A 153 -2.48 22.99 -20.12
N ASN A 154 -3.73 23.34 -20.43
CA ASN A 154 -4.46 24.47 -19.83
C ASN A 154 -5.11 24.13 -18.48
N GLY A 155 -4.79 22.99 -17.90
CA GLY A 155 -5.25 22.55 -16.58
C GLY A 155 -6.41 21.55 -16.60
N VAL A 156 -6.63 20.97 -15.43
CA VAL A 156 -7.64 19.91 -15.19
C VAL A 156 -8.66 20.46 -14.18
N ASN A 157 -9.50 21.42 -14.63
CA ASN A 157 -10.36 22.22 -13.75
C ASN A 157 -11.85 22.17 -14.11
N ASN A 158 -12.19 21.68 -15.31
CA ASN A 158 -13.57 21.61 -15.78
C ASN A 158 -13.96 20.14 -16.04
N GLU A 159 -15.26 19.90 -16.19
CA GLU A 159 -15.79 18.55 -16.38
C GLU A 159 -15.10 17.78 -17.51
N LYS A 160 -14.88 18.42 -18.67
CA LYS A 160 -14.26 17.79 -19.84
C LYS A 160 -12.85 17.32 -19.53
N SER A 161 -12.03 18.17 -18.90
CA SER A 161 -10.63 17.86 -18.57
C SER A 161 -10.52 16.82 -17.44
N LEU A 162 -11.37 16.91 -16.41
CA LEU A 162 -11.44 15.92 -15.32
C LEU A 162 -11.78 14.53 -15.85
N ARG A 163 -12.88 14.41 -16.63
CA ARG A 163 -13.26 13.11 -17.23
C ARG A 163 -12.20 12.62 -18.20
N LYS A 164 -11.57 13.49 -18.99
CA LYS A 164 -10.51 13.11 -19.91
C LYS A 164 -9.33 12.47 -19.19
N LEU A 165 -8.82 13.08 -18.10
CA LEU A 165 -7.68 12.53 -17.37
C LEU A 165 -8.01 11.17 -16.72
N VAL A 166 -9.20 11.01 -16.14
CA VAL A 166 -9.65 9.72 -15.60
C VAL A 166 -9.69 8.65 -16.70
N ARG A 167 -10.19 8.96 -17.89
CA ARG A 167 -10.22 8.03 -19.03
C ARG A 167 -8.83 7.63 -19.49
N ILE A 168 -7.88 8.59 -19.54
CA ILE A 168 -6.49 8.30 -19.90
C ILE A 168 -5.89 7.32 -18.91
N ASN A 169 -6.01 7.59 -17.61
CA ASN A 169 -5.54 6.68 -16.55
C ASN A 169 -6.16 5.28 -16.69
N ALA A 170 -7.48 5.19 -16.86
CA ALA A 170 -8.18 3.93 -17.07
C ALA A 170 -7.66 3.14 -18.29
N LYS A 171 -7.44 3.83 -19.42
CA LYS A 171 -6.86 3.23 -20.64
C LYS A 171 -5.42 2.77 -20.47
N ARG A 172 -4.67 3.42 -19.59
CA ARG A 172 -3.30 3.01 -19.21
C ARG A 172 -3.29 1.87 -18.19
N GLY A 173 -4.48 1.40 -17.78
CA GLY A 173 -4.65 0.22 -16.96
C GLY A 173 -4.29 0.43 -15.50
N VAL A 174 -4.59 1.60 -14.94
CA VAL A 174 -4.47 1.81 -13.48
C VAL A 174 -5.52 0.99 -12.73
N ASP A 175 -5.28 0.74 -11.45
CA ASP A 175 -6.18 -0.02 -10.58
C ASP A 175 -7.04 0.91 -9.70
N ILE A 176 -6.61 2.17 -9.54
CA ILE A 176 -7.28 3.17 -8.72
C ILE A 176 -7.02 4.58 -9.27
N ILE A 177 -7.89 5.54 -8.95
CA ILE A 177 -7.68 6.94 -9.27
C ILE A 177 -7.22 7.69 -8.03
N LYS A 178 -6.14 8.45 -8.13
CA LYS A 178 -5.69 9.42 -7.12
C LYS A 178 -6.14 10.81 -7.49
N THR A 179 -6.82 11.49 -6.54
CA THR A 179 -7.18 12.91 -6.65
C THR A 179 -6.86 13.66 -5.36
N ARG A 180 -7.23 14.94 -5.28
CA ARG A 180 -7.04 15.76 -4.08
C ARG A 180 -8.26 16.62 -3.74
N GLY A 181 -8.53 16.74 -2.43
CA GLY A 181 -9.44 17.73 -1.87
C GLY A 181 -8.74 19.04 -1.48
N THR A 182 -7.44 18.99 -1.12
CA THR A 182 -6.65 20.17 -0.69
C THR A 182 -5.30 20.28 -1.38
N GLU A 183 -4.59 21.40 -1.18
CA GLU A 183 -3.20 21.54 -1.59
C GLU A 183 -2.27 20.60 -0.80
N ARG A 184 -1.04 20.40 -1.30
CA ARG A 184 -0.05 19.48 -0.73
C ARG A 184 0.66 20.13 0.47
N ALA A 185 1.07 19.33 1.45
CA ALA A 185 1.88 19.80 2.57
C ALA A 185 3.39 19.79 2.27
N GLY A 186 3.87 18.87 1.44
CA GLY A 186 5.29 18.70 1.11
C GLY A 186 5.87 19.74 0.14
N LEU A 187 5.17 20.87 -0.10
CA LEU A 187 5.67 21.98 -0.92
C LEU A 187 5.65 23.27 -0.11
N PRO A 188 6.76 23.99 0.03
CA PRO A 188 6.87 25.17 0.92
C PRO A 188 5.89 26.31 0.64
N TYR A 189 5.49 26.47 -0.64
CA TYR A 189 4.65 27.57 -1.13
C TYR A 189 3.15 27.24 -1.22
N THR A 190 2.71 26.13 -0.65
CA THR A 190 1.29 25.72 -0.63
C THR A 190 0.68 25.86 0.75
N ASP A 191 -0.65 25.96 0.85
CA ASP A 191 -1.41 25.84 2.09
C ASP A 191 -2.18 24.50 2.11
N PRO A 192 -1.75 23.51 2.92
CA PRO A 192 -2.41 22.20 2.97
C PRO A 192 -3.86 22.25 3.45
N ARG A 193 -4.32 23.36 4.03
CA ARG A 193 -5.73 23.55 4.44
C ARG A 193 -6.62 24.02 3.29
N LYS A 194 -6.03 24.62 2.26
CA LYS A 194 -6.77 25.23 1.15
C LYS A 194 -7.40 24.16 0.26
N GLN A 195 -8.71 24.25 0.05
CA GLN A 195 -9.44 23.36 -0.85
C GLN A 195 -8.97 23.51 -2.29
N THR A 196 -8.77 22.39 -2.99
CA THR A 196 -8.35 22.33 -4.40
C THR A 196 -9.55 22.12 -5.31
N TYR A 197 -10.24 21.00 -5.18
CA TYR A 197 -11.43 20.68 -5.96
C TYR A 197 -12.70 20.86 -5.12
N THR A 198 -13.74 21.39 -5.76
CA THR A 198 -15.07 21.44 -5.16
C THR A 198 -15.68 20.05 -5.07
N ARG A 199 -16.72 19.89 -4.25
CA ARG A 199 -17.49 18.64 -4.18
C ARG A 199 -17.95 18.20 -5.58
N GLN A 200 -18.51 19.09 -6.39
CA GLN A 200 -18.98 18.77 -7.74
C GLN A 200 -17.87 18.25 -8.65
N GLN A 201 -16.68 18.87 -8.61
CA GLN A 201 -15.52 18.38 -9.37
C GLN A 201 -15.08 16.99 -8.92
N LEU A 202 -15.08 16.72 -7.62
CA LEU A 202 -14.76 15.39 -7.06
C LEU A 202 -15.81 14.34 -7.42
N GLU A 203 -17.11 14.69 -7.43
CA GLU A 203 -18.19 13.83 -7.92
C GLU A 203 -17.99 13.44 -9.40
N ILE A 204 -17.61 14.40 -10.26
CA ILE A 204 -17.28 14.14 -11.66
C ILE A 204 -16.14 13.11 -11.80
N ILE A 205 -15.09 13.21 -10.97
CA ILE A 205 -13.97 12.26 -10.96
C ILE A 205 -14.45 10.88 -10.53
N VAL A 206 -15.23 10.78 -9.44
CA VAL A 206 -15.75 9.53 -8.91
C VAL A 206 -16.70 8.86 -9.90
N ASP A 207 -17.64 9.61 -10.47
CA ASP A 207 -18.58 9.11 -11.48
C ASP A 207 -17.88 8.58 -12.72
N GLU A 208 -16.87 9.29 -13.21
CA GLU A 208 -16.13 8.83 -14.39
C GLU A 208 -15.30 7.59 -14.07
N ALA A 209 -14.64 7.53 -12.91
CA ALA A 209 -13.88 6.37 -12.45
C ALA A 209 -14.75 5.12 -12.33
N ALA A 210 -15.98 5.27 -11.82
CA ALA A 210 -16.94 4.18 -11.64
C ALA A 210 -17.30 3.47 -12.95
N LYS A 211 -17.29 4.18 -14.09
CA LYS A 211 -17.53 3.58 -15.43
C LYS A 211 -16.47 2.55 -15.83
N TYR A 212 -15.31 2.60 -15.21
CA TYR A 212 -14.19 1.68 -15.41
C TYR A 212 -13.98 0.74 -14.23
N ASN A 213 -14.93 0.66 -13.29
CA ASN A 213 -14.83 -0.08 -12.03
C ASN A 213 -13.64 0.36 -11.16
N LEU A 214 -13.19 1.61 -11.30
CA LEU A 214 -12.10 2.18 -10.51
C LEU A 214 -12.66 2.89 -9.28
N LYS A 215 -11.99 2.71 -8.15
CA LYS A 215 -12.22 3.48 -6.93
C LYS A 215 -11.38 4.77 -6.96
N VAL A 216 -11.72 5.70 -6.07
CA VAL A 216 -11.00 6.97 -5.96
C VAL A 216 -10.48 7.17 -4.54
N MET A 217 -9.20 7.51 -4.40
CA MET A 217 -8.57 7.94 -3.15
C MET A 217 -8.25 9.44 -3.23
N ALA A 218 -8.37 10.18 -2.12
CA ALA A 218 -8.19 11.62 -2.11
C ALA A 218 -7.16 12.09 -1.08
N HIS A 219 -6.11 12.77 -1.54
CA HIS A 219 -5.27 13.59 -0.69
C HIS A 219 -6.09 14.74 -0.08
N ALA A 220 -6.11 14.88 1.22
CA ALA A 220 -6.72 16.02 1.88
C ALA A 220 -6.16 16.22 3.29
N HIS A 221 -5.56 17.37 3.56
CA HIS A 221 -5.17 17.78 4.92
C HIS A 221 -6.28 18.60 5.58
N GLY A 222 -6.83 19.59 4.90
CA GLY A 222 -7.86 20.51 5.41
C GLY A 222 -9.26 19.89 5.41
N ASP A 223 -10.10 20.32 6.37
CA ASP A 223 -11.43 19.77 6.61
C ASP A 223 -12.39 19.95 5.43
N GLU A 224 -12.45 21.14 4.82
CA GLU A 224 -13.40 21.42 3.75
C GLU A 224 -13.18 20.54 2.53
N GLY A 225 -11.90 20.40 2.10
CA GLY A 225 -11.54 19.50 1.00
C GLY A 225 -11.75 18.02 1.34
N GLY A 226 -11.44 17.63 2.58
CA GLY A 226 -11.70 16.28 3.09
C GLY A 226 -13.18 15.96 3.14
N TYR A 227 -14.00 16.87 3.66
CA TYR A 227 -15.46 16.72 3.71
C TYR A 227 -16.07 16.59 2.31
N ALA A 228 -15.65 17.47 1.38
CA ALA A 228 -16.10 17.42 -0.01
C ALA A 228 -15.74 16.09 -0.69
N ALA A 229 -14.52 15.58 -0.44
CA ALA A 229 -14.08 14.28 -0.98
C ALA A 229 -14.90 13.10 -0.43
N VAL A 230 -15.18 13.09 0.88
CA VAL A 230 -16.03 12.07 1.51
C VAL A 230 -17.46 12.16 0.98
N GLN A 231 -18.00 13.36 0.79
CA GLN A 231 -19.32 13.54 0.17
C GLN A 231 -19.37 12.98 -1.25
N ALA A 232 -18.34 13.23 -2.05
CA ALA A 232 -18.22 12.77 -3.44
C ALA A 232 -18.10 11.25 -3.59
N GLY A 233 -17.76 10.51 -2.53
CA GLY A 233 -17.74 9.06 -2.56
C GLY A 233 -16.35 8.44 -2.76
N VAL A 234 -15.29 9.10 -2.32
CA VAL A 234 -13.95 8.49 -2.26
C VAL A 234 -13.91 7.35 -1.24
N ILE A 235 -13.02 6.37 -1.44
CA ILE A 235 -12.89 5.22 -0.52
C ILE A 235 -11.95 5.49 0.64
N SER A 236 -10.99 6.42 0.48
CA SER A 236 -10.06 6.80 1.54
C SER A 236 -9.70 8.28 1.47
N ILE A 237 -9.44 8.85 2.65
CA ILE A 237 -8.78 10.14 2.81
C ILE A 237 -7.34 9.86 3.22
N GLU A 238 -6.43 10.42 2.45
CA GLU A 238 -4.99 10.37 2.70
C GLU A 238 -4.59 11.58 3.54
N HIS A 239 -3.76 11.37 4.55
CA HIS A 239 -3.27 12.34 5.53
C HIS A 239 -4.33 12.77 6.56
N GLY A 240 -5.29 13.57 6.18
CA GLY A 240 -6.41 13.95 7.06
C GLY A 240 -6.05 14.90 8.21
N THR A 241 -4.95 15.63 8.14
CA THR A 241 -4.31 16.34 9.27
C THR A 241 -5.24 17.25 10.09
N TYR A 242 -6.15 17.97 9.44
CA TYR A 242 -7.02 18.96 10.07
C TYR A 242 -8.50 18.58 10.00
N LEU A 243 -8.82 17.29 9.81
CA LEU A 243 -10.23 16.86 9.78
C LEU A 243 -10.91 17.15 11.12
N THR A 244 -12.13 17.66 11.05
CA THR A 244 -12.98 17.89 12.22
C THR A 244 -13.87 16.68 12.51
N ASN A 245 -14.52 16.69 13.66
CA ASN A 245 -15.50 15.67 14.02
C ASN A 245 -16.64 15.52 13.00
N ARG A 246 -17.03 16.62 12.34
CA ARG A 246 -18.01 16.61 11.23
C ARG A 246 -17.59 15.66 10.12
N THR A 247 -16.35 15.82 9.65
CA THR A 247 -15.81 14.98 8.57
C THR A 247 -15.59 13.55 9.02
N LEU A 248 -15.06 13.34 10.24
CA LEU A 248 -14.88 12.00 10.80
C LEU A 248 -16.21 11.25 10.98
N GLN A 249 -17.28 11.91 11.44
CA GLN A 249 -18.61 11.31 11.51
C GLN A 249 -19.12 10.88 10.13
N LEU A 250 -18.91 11.72 9.10
CA LEU A 250 -19.29 11.38 7.74
C LEU A 250 -18.47 10.21 7.19
N MET A 251 -17.15 10.17 7.45
CA MET A 251 -16.28 9.04 7.11
C MET A 251 -16.78 7.73 7.73
N LYS A 252 -17.11 7.76 9.04
CA LYS A 252 -17.69 6.60 9.74
C LYS A 252 -18.99 6.14 9.07
N LYS A 253 -19.92 7.08 8.82
CA LYS A 253 -21.21 6.79 8.18
C LYS A 253 -21.05 6.17 6.79
N LYS A 254 -20.14 6.69 5.99
CA LYS A 254 -19.87 6.23 4.61
C LYS A 254 -18.83 5.12 4.53
N LYS A 255 -18.27 4.67 5.64
CA LYS A 255 -17.21 3.65 5.72
C LYS A 255 -15.96 4.02 4.91
N VAL A 256 -15.59 5.32 4.91
CA VAL A 256 -14.38 5.83 4.27
C VAL A 256 -13.20 5.60 5.20
N TYR A 257 -12.10 5.05 4.67
CA TYR A 257 -10.88 4.77 5.43
C TYR A 257 -10.04 6.03 5.63
N LEU A 258 -9.27 6.06 6.71
CA LEU A 258 -8.20 7.03 6.93
C LEU A 258 -6.85 6.34 6.66
N VAL A 259 -5.99 6.98 5.85
CA VAL A 259 -4.59 6.61 5.64
C VAL A 259 -3.74 7.81 6.07
N PRO A 260 -3.38 7.92 7.35
CA PRO A 260 -2.89 9.17 7.91
C PRO A 260 -1.48 9.55 7.48
N THR A 261 -0.67 8.58 7.02
CA THR A 261 0.75 8.81 6.71
C THR A 261 1.48 9.59 7.82
N TYR A 262 1.20 9.19 9.05
CA TYR A 262 1.65 9.92 10.24
C TYR A 262 3.17 10.02 10.29
N THR A 263 3.86 8.95 9.90
CA THR A 263 5.32 8.89 9.86
C THR A 263 5.92 9.96 8.95
N THR A 264 5.28 10.28 7.82
CA THR A 264 5.73 11.35 6.91
C THR A 264 5.67 12.72 7.59
N VAL A 265 4.63 12.98 8.39
CA VAL A 265 4.54 14.24 9.14
C VAL A 265 5.59 14.31 10.26
N VAL A 266 5.94 13.17 10.86
CA VAL A 266 7.10 13.08 11.78
C VAL A 266 8.40 13.39 11.01
N ASP A 267 8.59 12.82 9.83
CA ASP A 267 9.77 13.00 8.98
C ASP A 267 10.00 14.47 8.57
N LEU A 268 8.93 15.26 8.41
CA LEU A 268 9.07 16.72 8.18
C LEU A 268 9.88 17.43 9.27
N LYS A 269 10.00 16.85 10.46
CA LYS A 269 10.71 17.41 11.61
C LYS A 269 12.09 16.79 11.82
N GLU A 270 12.44 15.78 11.06
CA GLU A 270 13.70 15.06 11.22
C GLU A 270 14.76 15.67 10.27
N PRO A 271 15.93 16.09 10.79
CA PRO A 271 17.03 16.54 9.93
C PRO A 271 17.48 15.41 9.00
N GLY A 272 17.66 15.71 7.71
CA GLY A 272 18.06 14.73 6.71
C GLY A 272 16.98 13.74 6.28
N GLY A 273 15.71 13.95 6.67
CA GLY A 273 14.56 13.17 6.22
C GLY A 273 14.21 13.38 4.74
N ASP A 274 13.19 12.68 4.27
CA ASP A 274 12.74 12.76 2.86
C ASP A 274 12.29 14.18 2.46
N TYR A 275 11.92 15.00 3.44
CA TYR A 275 11.39 16.36 3.27
C TYR A 275 12.23 17.41 4.02
N ASP A 276 13.52 17.24 4.11
CA ASP A 276 14.43 18.17 4.83
C ASP A 276 14.38 19.58 4.22
N ASN A 277 13.62 20.47 4.86
CA ASN A 277 13.41 21.85 4.44
C ASN A 277 12.98 22.71 5.64
N PRO A 278 13.59 23.87 5.92
CA PRO A 278 13.26 24.70 7.08
C PRO A 278 11.78 25.12 7.17
N ILE A 279 11.13 25.40 6.04
CA ILE A 279 9.70 25.75 6.00
C ILE A 279 8.84 24.54 6.34
N LEU A 280 9.20 23.37 5.80
CA LEU A 280 8.49 22.13 6.06
C LEU A 280 8.68 21.65 7.50
N PHE A 281 9.84 21.88 8.10
CA PHE A 281 10.10 21.63 9.52
C PHE A 281 9.10 22.40 10.41
N ILE A 282 8.97 23.72 10.21
CA ILE A 282 7.99 24.56 10.95
C ILE A 282 6.58 24.05 10.71
N ARG A 283 6.26 23.69 9.46
CA ARG A 283 4.95 23.13 9.11
C ARG A 283 4.69 21.81 9.82
N GLY A 284 5.68 20.91 9.87
CA GLY A 284 5.61 19.64 10.59
C GLY A 284 5.33 19.84 12.08
N GLN A 285 5.97 20.80 12.73
CA GLN A 285 5.69 21.15 14.13
C GLN A 285 4.23 21.56 14.36
N HIS A 286 3.63 22.29 13.41
CA HIS A 286 2.23 22.69 13.49
C HIS A 286 1.25 21.55 13.14
N MET A 287 1.59 20.73 12.15
CA MET A 287 0.73 19.66 11.64
C MET A 287 0.65 18.48 12.60
N LEU A 288 1.76 18.08 13.21
CA LEU A 288 1.85 16.84 13.98
C LEU A 288 0.83 16.78 15.13
N PRO A 289 0.68 17.79 16.01
CA PRO A 289 -0.34 17.75 17.08
C PRO A 289 -1.78 17.70 16.56
N ALA A 290 -2.03 18.28 15.38
CA ALA A 290 -3.34 18.24 14.74
C ALA A 290 -3.65 16.82 14.22
N LEU A 291 -2.70 16.20 13.53
CA LEU A 291 -2.83 14.84 13.01
C LEU A 291 -2.98 13.80 14.13
N GLU A 292 -2.23 13.96 15.24
CA GLU A 292 -2.41 13.13 16.43
C GLU A 292 -3.86 13.12 16.93
N ARG A 293 -4.45 14.31 17.08
CA ARG A 293 -5.85 14.43 17.51
C ARG A 293 -6.80 13.71 16.55
N VAL A 294 -6.56 13.84 15.24
CA VAL A 294 -7.40 13.20 14.21
C VAL A 294 -7.28 11.69 14.29
N VAL A 295 -6.06 11.14 14.33
CA VAL A 295 -5.84 9.68 14.39
C VAL A 295 -6.45 9.09 15.66
N LYS A 296 -6.20 9.71 16.83
CA LYS A 296 -6.78 9.28 18.11
C LYS A 296 -8.31 9.33 18.09
N SER A 297 -8.90 10.37 17.46
CA SER A 297 -10.35 10.49 17.36
C SER A 297 -10.94 9.47 16.39
N ALA A 298 -10.33 9.29 15.22
CA ALA A 298 -10.74 8.30 14.24
C ALA A 298 -10.74 6.88 14.82
N TYR A 299 -9.66 6.51 15.53
CA TYR A 299 -9.56 5.20 16.18
C TYR A 299 -10.65 5.00 17.22
N ARG A 300 -10.86 5.97 18.17
CA ARG A 300 -11.94 5.90 19.16
C ARG A 300 -13.34 5.84 18.56
N MET A 301 -13.55 6.46 17.40
CA MET A 301 -14.80 6.40 16.66
C MET A 301 -15.00 5.09 15.90
N GLY A 302 -13.99 4.22 15.82
CA GLY A 302 -14.00 2.97 15.06
C GLY A 302 -13.96 3.19 13.53
N ILE A 303 -13.36 4.28 13.06
CA ILE A 303 -13.02 4.47 11.65
C ILE A 303 -11.84 3.56 11.33
N LYS A 304 -11.94 2.79 10.23
CA LYS A 304 -10.83 1.94 9.79
C LYS A 304 -9.65 2.79 9.35
N ILE A 305 -8.47 2.52 9.93
CA ILE A 305 -7.22 3.21 9.66
C ILE A 305 -6.26 2.21 9.02
N ALA A 306 -5.76 2.50 7.83
CA ALA A 306 -4.74 1.70 7.18
C ALA A 306 -3.39 2.45 7.19
N THR A 307 -2.29 1.70 7.18
CA THR A 307 -0.93 2.27 7.10
C THR A 307 -0.63 2.83 5.72
N GLY A 308 0.18 3.89 5.70
CA GLY A 308 0.78 4.46 4.51
C GLY A 308 2.11 5.13 4.86
N ALA A 309 3.20 4.75 4.21
CA ALA A 309 4.52 5.33 4.50
C ALA A 309 4.78 6.63 3.74
N ASP A 310 3.99 6.92 2.69
CA ASP A 310 4.10 8.10 1.81
C ASP A 310 5.54 8.37 1.35
N THR A 311 6.23 7.31 0.97
CA THR A 311 7.62 7.33 0.55
C THR A 311 7.82 6.65 -0.80
N ALA A 312 8.89 7.02 -1.51
CA ALA A 312 9.36 6.31 -2.70
C ALA A 312 10.32 5.16 -2.38
N TYR A 313 10.55 4.88 -1.10
CA TYR A 313 11.55 3.94 -0.63
C TYR A 313 12.94 4.22 -1.20
N GLY A 314 13.33 5.49 -1.15
CA GLY A 314 14.68 5.95 -1.53
C GLY A 314 15.77 5.31 -0.67
N PRO A 315 17.05 5.37 -1.10
CA PRO A 315 18.16 4.76 -0.37
C PRO A 315 18.35 5.35 1.04
N ASN A 316 18.06 6.63 1.20
CA ASN A 316 18.20 7.36 2.46
C ASN A 316 16.88 7.57 3.19
N SER A 317 15.75 7.11 2.62
CA SER A 317 14.44 7.27 3.25
C SER A 317 14.36 6.44 4.53
N THR A 318 13.91 7.08 5.61
CA THR A 318 13.68 6.43 6.91
C THR A 318 12.22 6.02 7.11
N SER A 319 11.29 6.64 6.36
CA SER A 319 9.86 6.33 6.44
C SER A 319 9.56 4.91 5.99
N ARG A 320 8.87 4.14 6.84
CA ARG A 320 8.51 2.72 6.62
C ARG A 320 7.14 2.40 7.26
N VAL A 321 6.47 1.39 6.75
CA VAL A 321 5.22 0.86 7.35
C VAL A 321 5.44 0.41 8.79
N GLY A 322 6.57 -0.22 9.11
CA GLY A 322 6.90 -0.61 10.50
C GLY A 322 6.93 0.58 11.45
N MET A 323 7.41 1.76 10.99
CA MET A 323 7.39 3.00 11.79
C MET A 323 5.95 3.54 11.94
N GLU A 324 5.13 3.46 10.90
CA GLU A 324 3.72 3.84 10.98
C GLU A 324 2.99 3.00 12.04
N ILE A 325 3.20 1.68 12.05
CA ILE A 325 2.65 0.75 13.05
C ILE A 325 3.10 1.17 14.47
N THR A 326 4.41 1.42 14.67
CA THR A 326 4.92 1.81 15.99
C THR A 326 4.35 3.16 16.45
N ASN A 327 4.16 4.09 15.54
CA ASN A 327 3.55 5.38 15.84
C ASN A 327 2.06 5.23 16.20
N PHE A 328 1.31 4.35 15.54
CA PHE A 328 -0.09 4.09 15.89
C PHE A 328 -0.22 3.56 17.33
N VAL A 329 0.69 2.71 17.79
CA VAL A 329 0.71 2.26 19.19
C VAL A 329 1.03 3.42 20.15
N LYS A 330 1.99 4.30 19.82
CA LYS A 330 2.25 5.53 20.60
C LYS A 330 1.01 6.44 20.68
N LEU A 331 0.17 6.42 19.64
CA LEU A 331 -1.09 7.17 19.59
C LEU A 331 -2.25 6.49 20.33
N GLY A 332 -2.06 5.30 20.89
CA GLY A 332 -3.01 4.60 21.75
C GLY A 332 -3.76 3.44 21.09
N MET A 333 -3.36 2.99 19.91
CA MET A 333 -3.84 1.71 19.37
C MET A 333 -3.22 0.55 20.15
N THR A 334 -3.94 -0.57 20.27
CA THR A 334 -3.30 -1.80 20.73
C THR A 334 -2.25 -2.27 19.72
N PRO A 335 -1.19 -2.98 20.11
CA PRO A 335 -0.23 -3.56 19.15
C PRO A 335 -0.91 -4.39 18.07
N TYR A 336 -1.95 -5.12 18.44
CA TYR A 336 -2.71 -5.96 17.50
C TYR A 336 -3.47 -5.13 16.47
N ASP A 337 -4.21 -4.09 16.89
CA ASP A 337 -4.94 -3.20 15.98
C ASP A 337 -4.00 -2.43 15.04
N ALA A 338 -2.84 -2.01 15.56
CA ALA A 338 -1.82 -1.35 14.74
C ALA A 338 -1.23 -2.28 13.66
N ILE A 339 -1.00 -3.57 13.99
CA ILE A 339 -0.59 -4.58 13.00
C ILE A 339 -1.72 -4.83 12.00
N GLN A 340 -2.98 -4.90 12.44
CA GLN A 340 -4.12 -5.04 11.54
C GLN A 340 -4.25 -3.88 10.56
N SER A 341 -3.88 -2.65 10.95
CA SER A 341 -3.85 -1.50 10.05
C SER A 341 -2.94 -1.72 8.82
N ALA A 342 -1.85 -2.47 9.00
CA ALA A 342 -0.89 -2.81 7.95
C ALA A 342 -1.16 -4.16 7.28
N THR A 343 -2.22 -4.86 7.63
CA THR A 343 -2.52 -6.20 7.13
C THR A 343 -3.96 -6.28 6.67
N ILE A 344 -4.86 -6.86 7.46
CA ILE A 344 -6.26 -7.09 7.04
C ILE A 344 -7.01 -5.80 6.70
N ILE A 345 -6.81 -4.70 7.45
CA ILE A 345 -7.49 -3.42 7.16
C ILE A 345 -6.99 -2.82 5.86
N GLY A 346 -5.68 -2.90 5.60
CA GLY A 346 -5.11 -2.53 4.30
C GLY A 346 -5.70 -3.37 3.16
N ALA A 347 -5.81 -4.69 3.34
CA ALA A 347 -6.38 -5.59 2.35
C ALA A 347 -7.86 -5.27 2.06
N GLU A 348 -8.66 -5.00 3.09
CA GLU A 348 -10.07 -4.60 2.93
C GLU A 348 -10.21 -3.27 2.17
N LEU A 349 -9.37 -2.27 2.49
CA LEU A 349 -9.32 -0.99 1.78
C LEU A 349 -9.07 -1.20 0.28
N LEU A 350 -8.14 -2.10 -0.05
CA LEU A 350 -7.76 -2.38 -1.43
C LEU A 350 -8.71 -3.38 -2.14
N GLY A 351 -9.61 -4.02 -1.39
CA GLY A 351 -10.54 -5.03 -1.92
C GLY A 351 -9.86 -6.37 -2.25
N ILE A 352 -8.76 -6.69 -1.58
CA ILE A 352 -7.94 -7.90 -1.75
C ILE A 352 -7.94 -8.80 -0.49
N ASP A 353 -8.83 -8.55 0.45
CA ASP A 353 -8.93 -9.28 1.71
C ASP A 353 -9.24 -10.77 1.56
N LYS A 354 -9.78 -11.18 0.42
CA LYS A 354 -9.95 -12.61 0.05
C LYS A 354 -8.65 -13.25 -0.45
N ILE A 355 -7.68 -12.45 -0.85
CA ILE A 355 -6.42 -12.89 -1.47
C ILE A 355 -5.29 -12.88 -0.45
N THR A 356 -5.13 -11.81 0.33
CA THR A 356 -4.03 -11.60 1.28
C THR A 356 -4.48 -10.88 2.55
N GLY A 357 -3.55 -10.35 3.35
CA GLY A 357 -3.79 -9.58 4.57
C GLY A 357 -3.98 -10.41 5.85
N THR A 358 -4.08 -11.74 5.73
CA THR A 358 -4.11 -12.67 6.87
C THR A 358 -3.41 -13.96 6.49
N LEU A 359 -2.84 -14.68 7.49
CA LEU A 359 -2.33 -16.03 7.28
C LEU A 359 -3.47 -17.04 7.41
N SER A 360 -4.14 -17.31 6.29
CA SER A 360 -5.29 -18.22 6.22
C SER A 360 -5.13 -19.19 5.05
N ILE A 361 -5.65 -20.40 5.19
CA ILE A 361 -5.63 -21.44 4.15
C ILE A 361 -6.29 -20.90 2.86
N GLY A 362 -5.64 -21.12 1.73
CA GLY A 362 -6.08 -20.70 0.39
C GLY A 362 -5.66 -19.29 -0.01
N LYS A 363 -5.18 -18.46 0.91
CA LYS A 363 -4.62 -17.13 0.60
C LYS A 363 -3.19 -17.23 0.08
N GLU A 364 -2.77 -16.18 -0.59
CA GLU A 364 -1.38 -16.02 -1.02
C GLU A 364 -0.42 -16.07 0.18
N ALA A 365 0.72 -16.68 -0.04
CA ALA A 365 1.77 -16.78 0.98
C ALA A 365 2.59 -15.47 0.99
N ASP A 366 1.94 -14.41 1.48
CA ASP A 366 2.51 -13.11 1.77
C ASP A 366 2.87 -13.08 3.25
N ILE A 367 4.13 -13.32 3.53
CA ILE A 367 4.59 -13.66 4.87
C ILE A 367 5.82 -12.85 5.21
N ILE A 368 5.85 -12.29 6.42
CA ILE A 368 7.06 -11.74 7.02
C ILE A 368 7.41 -12.45 8.30
N ALA A 369 8.68 -12.39 8.70
CA ALA A 369 9.10 -12.79 10.02
C ALA A 369 9.95 -11.71 10.70
N VAL A 370 9.73 -11.57 12.02
CA VAL A 370 10.51 -10.71 12.91
C VAL A 370 11.12 -11.54 14.05
N THR A 371 12.21 -11.04 14.64
CA THR A 371 13.00 -11.82 15.60
C THR A 371 12.30 -11.99 16.95
N ASN A 372 11.60 -10.95 17.43
CA ASN A 372 10.96 -10.96 18.74
C ASN A 372 9.46 -10.65 18.65
N ASN A 373 8.74 -10.87 19.74
CA ASN A 373 7.29 -10.73 19.79
C ASN A 373 6.85 -9.25 19.66
N PRO A 374 6.24 -8.84 18.54
CA PRO A 374 5.79 -7.46 18.36
C PRO A 374 4.53 -7.11 19.16
N LEU A 375 3.83 -8.10 19.72
CA LEU A 375 2.69 -7.87 20.60
C LEU A 375 3.11 -7.47 22.01
N THR A 376 4.34 -7.81 22.44
CA THR A 376 4.89 -7.41 23.74
C THR A 376 5.71 -6.13 23.67
N ASP A 377 6.43 -5.94 22.57
CA ASP A 377 7.13 -4.72 22.24
C ASP A 377 7.01 -4.45 20.74
N ILE A 378 6.23 -3.43 20.41
CA ILE A 378 5.91 -3.11 19.01
C ILE A 378 7.13 -2.67 18.20
N GLN A 379 8.23 -2.25 18.83
CA GLN A 379 9.47 -1.90 18.11
C GLN A 379 10.04 -3.08 17.33
N ASN A 380 9.79 -4.30 17.80
CA ASN A 380 10.22 -5.54 17.12
C ASN A 380 9.64 -5.70 15.71
N ILE A 381 8.55 -4.99 15.38
CA ILE A 381 7.92 -5.03 14.05
C ILE A 381 8.83 -4.47 12.95
N GLN A 382 9.83 -3.67 13.31
CA GLN A 382 10.77 -3.06 12.37
C GLN A 382 11.94 -3.98 12.00
N ASP A 383 12.17 -5.05 12.77
CA ASP A 383 13.27 -6.00 12.54
C ASP A 383 12.81 -7.17 11.65
N VAL A 384 12.50 -6.86 10.39
CA VAL A 384 12.07 -7.86 9.41
C VAL A 384 13.29 -8.63 8.90
N VAL A 385 13.31 -9.94 9.17
CA VAL A 385 14.41 -10.85 8.80
C VAL A 385 14.06 -11.85 7.70
N PHE A 386 12.77 -11.97 7.38
CA PHE A 386 12.29 -12.83 6.30
C PHE A 386 11.08 -12.18 5.63
N VAL A 387 11.04 -12.23 4.31
CA VAL A 387 9.88 -11.79 3.50
C VAL A 387 9.63 -12.81 2.39
N MET A 388 8.39 -13.23 2.28
CA MET A 388 7.86 -14.03 1.18
C MET A 388 6.69 -13.28 0.57
N ASN A 389 6.65 -13.16 -0.74
CA ASN A 389 5.54 -12.56 -1.49
C ASN A 389 5.05 -13.55 -2.56
N ASN A 390 3.78 -13.87 -2.56
CA ASN A 390 3.20 -14.87 -3.47
C ASN A 390 3.97 -16.20 -3.43
N GLY A 391 4.44 -16.63 -2.25
CA GLY A 391 5.25 -17.84 -2.08
C GLY A 391 6.71 -17.74 -2.53
N ARG A 392 7.16 -16.57 -3.02
CA ARG A 392 8.55 -16.31 -3.44
C ARG A 392 9.31 -15.60 -2.35
N ILE A 393 10.47 -16.12 -1.97
CA ILE A 393 11.33 -15.52 -0.94
C ILE A 393 12.01 -14.27 -1.53
N GLY A 394 11.70 -13.10 -0.97
CA GLY A 394 12.31 -11.83 -1.31
C GLY A 394 13.41 -11.39 -0.34
N LEU A 395 13.33 -11.84 0.92
CA LEU A 395 14.35 -11.57 1.94
C LEU A 395 14.54 -12.82 2.82
N LYS A 396 15.80 -13.14 3.12
CA LYS A 396 16.15 -14.22 4.05
C LYS A 396 17.41 -13.83 4.83
N ARG A 397 17.21 -13.21 5.99
CA ARG A 397 18.25 -12.83 6.96
C ARG A 397 18.10 -13.64 8.26
N ILE A 398 17.64 -14.89 8.16
CA ILE A 398 17.48 -15.76 9.33
C ILE A 398 18.87 -15.97 9.94
N PRO A 399 19.04 -15.78 11.29
CA PRO A 399 20.33 -15.90 11.94
C PRO A 399 21.00 -17.22 11.65
N PHE A 400 22.24 -17.19 11.21
CA PHE A 400 23.06 -18.39 11.02
C PHE A 400 23.38 -19.03 12.37
N GLU A 401 23.45 -20.36 12.41
CA GLU A 401 24.08 -21.03 13.52
C GLU A 401 25.57 -20.74 13.44
N ILE A 402 26.12 -20.08 14.45
CA ILE A 402 27.56 -20.10 14.71
C ILE A 402 27.83 -21.51 15.21
N LYS A 403 28.45 -22.34 14.34
CA LYS A 403 28.89 -23.69 14.68
C LYS A 403 30.05 -23.61 15.64
#